data_417babea0603239888550a1a3ff8a6e3
#
_entry.id   417babea0603239888550a1a3ff8a6e3
#
_cell.length_a   1.000
_cell.length_b   1.000
_cell.length_c   1.000
_cell.angle_alpha   90.00
_cell.angle_beta   90.00
_cell.angle_gamma   90.00
#
_symmetry.space_group_name_H-M   'P 1'
#
loop_
_entity.id
_entity.type
_entity.pdbx_description
1 polymer ?
#
loop_
_entity_poly.entity_id
_entity_poly.type
_entity_poly.pdbx_seq_one_letter_code
_entity_poly.pdbx_strand_id
1 'polypeptide(L)'
;MNIYKKLLIYLLLSMVVLAGCWDMVEIDRRLFVGIVGIDTSNEKEKYTFHFSIPIARQIISGEGGGGGKTVATVSTVGSSIVDGARNLALRLNRDLFFEHMRVVVIGEDAARGGLKNIINPLIRQTEFNRRSRIAICEGKAKKVMEINPWTEKLKSEYMESIYASVGLSGKFIELDLGDFLRGLHSQKGNTLVSKITPDKTEVNIGGAAVIKDFRLVG
;
A
#
# COMPACT_ATOMS: atom_id res chain seq x y z
N MET A 1 -36.96 -15.65 44.45
CA MET A 1 -36.85 -14.66 43.38
C MET A 1 -37.94 -14.94 42.36
N ASN A 2 -38.89 -14.01 42.20
CA ASN A 2 -40.10 -14.20 41.36
C ASN A 2 -39.70 -14.48 39.90
N ILE A 3 -40.41 -15.39 39.25
CA ILE A 3 -40.17 -15.83 37.87
C ILE A 3 -40.08 -14.63 36.90
N TYR A 4 -40.87 -13.59 37.14
CA TYR A 4 -40.85 -12.33 36.38
C TYR A 4 -39.53 -11.58 36.51
N LYS A 5 -38.87 -11.59 37.67
CA LYS A 5 -37.55 -10.97 37.86
C LYS A 5 -36.47 -11.75 37.11
N LYS A 6 -36.54 -13.05 37.05
CA LYS A 6 -35.61 -13.87 36.25
C LYS A 6 -35.80 -13.61 34.76
N LEU A 7 -37.02 -13.55 34.28
CA LEU A 7 -37.36 -13.26 32.88
C LEU A 7 -36.88 -11.86 32.47
N LEU A 8 -37.06 -10.86 33.32
CA LEU A 8 -36.57 -9.50 33.08
C LEU A 8 -35.05 -9.44 33.01
N ILE A 9 -34.33 -10.17 33.85
CA ILE A 9 -32.88 -10.26 33.83
C ILE A 9 -32.39 -10.92 32.54
N TYR A 10 -33.00 -12.00 32.09
CA TYR A 10 -32.66 -12.64 30.82
C TYR A 10 -32.95 -11.74 29.63
N LEU A 11 -34.04 -10.99 29.64
CA LEU A 11 -34.37 -10.03 28.58
C LEU A 11 -33.36 -8.88 28.52
N LEU A 12 -32.96 -8.34 29.69
CA LEU A 12 -31.92 -7.30 29.76
C LEU A 12 -30.56 -7.82 29.29
N LEU A 13 -30.20 -9.06 29.68
CA LEU A 13 -28.96 -9.70 29.26
C LEU A 13 -28.93 -9.93 27.75
N SER A 14 -30.06 -10.36 27.17
CA SER A 14 -30.17 -10.55 25.71
C SER A 14 -30.06 -9.23 24.94
N MET A 15 -30.58 -8.11 25.45
CA MET A 15 -30.41 -6.79 24.84
C MET A 15 -28.96 -6.33 24.80
N VAL A 16 -28.16 -6.64 25.83
CA VAL A 16 -26.72 -6.30 25.84
C VAL A 16 -25.94 -7.11 24.81
N VAL A 17 -26.31 -8.38 24.60
CA VAL A 17 -25.67 -9.26 23.58
C VAL A 17 -26.03 -8.85 22.15
N LEU A 18 -27.23 -8.30 21.95
CA LEU A 18 -27.71 -7.82 20.64
C LEU A 18 -27.17 -6.43 20.24
N ALA A 19 -26.59 -5.66 21.17
CA ALA A 19 -26.01 -4.34 20.91
C ALA A 19 -24.64 -4.39 20.19
N GLY A 20 -24.21 -5.52 19.65
CA GLY A 20 -22.84 -5.84 19.28
C GLY A 20 -22.35 -5.35 17.89
N CYS A 21 -23.00 -4.44 17.17
CA CYS A 21 -22.54 -4.00 15.84
C CYS A 21 -22.38 -2.46 15.70
N TRP A 22 -21.72 -1.82 16.66
CA TRP A 22 -21.56 -0.37 16.66
C TRP A 22 -20.44 0.14 15.74
N ASP A 23 -19.51 -0.70 15.31
CA ASP A 23 -18.30 -0.29 14.55
C ASP A 23 -18.35 -0.70 13.06
N MET A 24 -19.51 -0.56 12.42
CA MET A 24 -19.63 -0.85 11.00
C MET A 24 -19.30 0.39 10.15
N VAL A 25 -18.11 0.42 9.56
CA VAL A 25 -17.75 1.43 8.54
C VAL A 25 -18.27 0.98 7.19
N GLU A 26 -19.12 1.80 6.57
CA GLU A 26 -19.67 1.52 5.23
C GLU A 26 -18.56 1.41 4.18
N ILE A 27 -18.62 0.38 3.34
CA ILE A 27 -17.66 0.12 2.27
C ILE A 27 -17.57 1.31 1.31
N ASP A 28 -18.67 2.01 1.09
CA ASP A 28 -18.78 3.18 0.20
C ASP A 28 -17.89 4.35 0.63
N ARG A 29 -17.49 4.39 1.89
CA ARG A 29 -16.61 5.44 2.44
C ARG A 29 -15.14 5.08 2.38
N ARG A 30 -14.80 3.88 1.89
CA ARG A 30 -13.44 3.39 1.83
C ARG A 30 -12.90 3.43 0.40
N LEU A 31 -11.66 3.88 0.26
CA LEU A 31 -10.88 3.82 -0.97
C LEU A 31 -9.79 2.76 -0.81
N PHE A 32 -9.93 1.67 -1.53
CA PHE A 32 -8.98 0.57 -1.48
C PHE A 32 -7.70 0.95 -2.22
N VAL A 33 -6.58 0.97 -1.50
CA VAL A 33 -5.27 1.27 -2.08
C VAL A 33 -4.62 -0.03 -2.56
N GLY A 34 -4.32 -0.12 -3.84
CA GLY A 34 -3.64 -1.29 -4.42
C GLY A 34 -2.11 -1.16 -4.42
N ILE A 35 -1.60 0.04 -4.74
CA ILE A 35 -0.16 0.32 -4.77
C ILE A 35 0.10 1.66 -4.07
N VAL A 36 1.20 1.73 -3.33
CA VAL A 36 1.72 2.97 -2.75
C VAL A 36 3.07 3.29 -3.35
N GLY A 37 3.21 4.47 -3.92
CA GLY A 37 4.49 5.03 -4.36
C GLY A 37 4.95 6.11 -3.39
N ILE A 38 6.23 6.20 -3.12
CA ILE A 38 6.83 7.15 -2.19
C ILE A 38 8.02 7.82 -2.83
N ASP A 39 7.92 9.12 -3.05
CA ASP A 39 8.99 9.95 -3.58
C ASP A 39 9.38 11.06 -2.60
N THR A 40 10.53 11.68 -2.79
CA THR A 40 10.91 12.91 -2.09
C THR A 40 9.95 14.03 -2.46
N SER A 41 9.67 14.92 -1.52
CA SER A 41 8.92 16.15 -1.75
C SER A 41 9.89 17.34 -1.88
N ASN A 42 9.42 18.41 -2.52
CA ASN A 42 10.13 19.70 -2.50
C ASN A 42 10.03 20.38 -1.13
N GLU A 43 9.10 19.97 -0.28
CA GLU A 43 8.96 20.45 1.08
C GLU A 43 9.92 19.70 2.02
N LYS A 44 10.59 20.45 2.88
CA LYS A 44 11.57 19.90 3.83
C LYS A 44 10.92 18.86 4.74
N GLU A 45 11.60 17.72 4.95
CA GLU A 45 11.17 16.63 5.82
C GLU A 45 9.82 15.98 5.45
N LYS A 46 9.37 16.17 4.20
CA LYS A 46 8.14 15.54 3.69
C LYS A 46 8.42 14.65 2.49
N TYR A 47 7.45 13.78 2.23
CA TYR A 47 7.43 12.86 1.09
C TYR A 47 6.19 13.13 0.25
N THR A 48 6.27 12.81 -1.02
CA THR A 48 5.10 12.74 -1.90
C THR A 48 4.64 11.29 -1.97
N PHE A 49 3.43 11.04 -1.49
CA PHE A 49 2.79 9.73 -1.54
C PHE A 49 1.86 9.67 -2.75
N HIS A 50 1.96 8.59 -3.50
CA HIS A 50 1.13 8.29 -4.67
C HIS A 50 0.31 7.05 -4.35
N PHE A 51 -1.02 7.16 -4.38
CA PHE A 51 -1.94 6.06 -4.11
C PHE A 51 -2.63 5.63 -5.40
N SER A 52 -2.50 4.35 -5.75
CA SER A 52 -3.22 3.73 -6.86
C SER A 52 -4.52 3.14 -6.33
N ILE A 53 -5.65 3.68 -6.79
CA ILE A 53 -6.99 3.38 -6.28
C ILE A 53 -7.84 2.83 -7.43
N PRO A 54 -8.34 1.58 -7.35
CA PRO A 54 -9.28 1.03 -8.32
C PRO A 54 -10.58 1.83 -8.41
N ILE A 55 -11.07 2.06 -9.63
CA ILE A 55 -12.34 2.74 -9.88
C ILE A 55 -13.41 1.67 -10.11
N ALA A 56 -14.12 1.29 -9.04
CA ALA A 56 -15.07 0.18 -9.04
C ALA A 56 -16.12 0.29 -10.18
N ARG A 57 -16.66 1.48 -10.44
CA ARG A 57 -17.66 1.71 -11.49
C ARG A 57 -17.15 1.31 -12.89
N GLN A 58 -15.90 1.63 -13.22
CA GLN A 58 -15.32 1.32 -14.53
C GLN A 58 -14.90 -0.15 -14.65
N ILE A 59 -14.61 -0.80 -13.53
CA ILE A 59 -14.29 -2.23 -13.51
C ILE A 59 -15.54 -3.07 -13.77
N ILE A 60 -16.67 -2.68 -13.18
CA ILE A 60 -17.96 -3.39 -13.27
C ILE A 60 -18.62 -3.19 -14.64
N SER A 61 -18.58 -1.97 -15.22
CA SER A 61 -19.19 -1.67 -16.51
C SER A 61 -18.52 -2.34 -17.70
N GLY A 62 -17.37 -2.97 -17.51
CA GLY A 62 -16.61 -3.59 -18.60
C GLY A 62 -16.00 -2.58 -19.59
N GLU A 63 -16.21 -1.29 -19.41
CA GLU A 63 -15.71 -0.21 -20.27
C GLU A 63 -14.18 -0.04 -20.26
N GLY A 64 -13.49 -0.81 -19.44
CA GLY A 64 -12.03 -0.84 -19.41
C GLY A 64 -11.35 -1.34 -20.70
N GLY A 65 -12.11 -1.88 -21.66
CA GLY A 65 -11.61 -2.31 -22.98
C GLY A 65 -11.55 -1.20 -24.04
N GLY A 66 -12.11 -0.01 -23.78
CA GLY A 66 -12.25 1.07 -24.75
C GLY A 66 -11.62 2.41 -24.35
N GLY A 67 -10.58 2.43 -23.48
CA GLY A 67 -9.85 3.67 -23.11
C GLY A 67 -10.24 4.28 -21.76
N GLY A 68 -11.16 3.70 -20.99
CA GLY A 68 -11.49 4.13 -19.62
C GLY A 68 -10.39 3.75 -18.63
N LYS A 69 -9.97 4.71 -17.77
CA LYS A 69 -8.99 4.45 -16.71
C LYS A 69 -9.63 3.65 -15.58
N THR A 70 -9.31 2.38 -15.44
CA THR A 70 -9.79 1.51 -14.34
C THR A 70 -9.17 1.84 -12.98
N VAL A 71 -8.11 2.65 -12.96
CA VAL A 71 -7.36 3.03 -11.78
C VAL A 71 -7.09 4.53 -11.76
N ALA A 72 -7.38 5.19 -10.65
CA ALA A 72 -6.96 6.55 -10.36
C ALA A 72 -5.64 6.55 -9.57
N THR A 73 -4.70 7.41 -9.98
CA THR A 73 -3.50 7.69 -9.16
C THR A 73 -3.66 9.08 -8.55
N VAL A 74 -3.69 9.14 -7.23
CA VAL A 74 -3.84 10.38 -6.48
C VAL A 74 -2.59 10.62 -5.65
N SER A 75 -2.10 11.86 -5.64
CA SER A 75 -0.88 12.23 -4.93
C SER A 75 -1.15 13.24 -3.83
N THR A 76 -0.39 13.12 -2.77
CA THR A 76 -0.44 14.03 -1.61
C THR A 76 0.95 14.15 -0.97
N VAL A 77 1.17 15.23 -0.26
CA VAL A 77 2.41 15.47 0.50
C VAL A 77 2.11 15.25 1.99
N GLY A 78 3.05 14.64 2.69
CA GLY A 78 2.94 14.40 4.12
C GLY A 78 4.30 14.06 4.74
N SER A 79 4.40 14.20 6.05
CA SER A 79 5.59 13.78 6.84
C SER A 79 5.68 12.27 7.00
N SER A 80 4.56 11.58 6.83
CA SER A 80 4.43 10.12 6.87
C SER A 80 3.29 9.66 5.95
N ILE A 81 3.24 8.37 5.64
CA ILE A 81 2.15 7.79 4.83
C ILE A 81 0.78 8.02 5.49
N VAL A 82 0.71 7.96 6.82
CA VAL A 82 -0.53 8.20 7.58
C VAL A 82 -0.96 9.66 7.48
N ASP A 83 -0.01 10.59 7.59
CA ASP A 83 -0.26 12.03 7.44
C ASP A 83 -0.72 12.33 6.01
N GLY A 84 -0.04 11.81 5.00
CA GLY A 84 -0.46 11.90 3.61
C GLY A 84 -1.86 11.32 3.36
N ALA A 85 -2.16 10.15 3.91
CA ALA A 85 -3.48 9.54 3.80
C ALA A 85 -4.59 10.41 4.41
N ARG A 86 -4.36 11.00 5.59
CA ARG A 86 -5.30 11.92 6.23
C ARG A 86 -5.53 13.18 5.41
N ASN A 87 -4.45 13.78 4.87
CA ASN A 87 -4.56 14.95 4.00
C ASN A 87 -5.37 14.64 2.74
N LEU A 88 -5.26 13.41 2.22
CA LEU A 88 -6.03 12.98 1.07
C LEU A 88 -7.49 12.69 1.43
N ALA A 89 -7.76 12.06 2.58
CA ALA A 89 -9.11 11.79 3.06
C ALA A 89 -9.94 13.06 3.21
N LEU A 90 -9.35 14.16 3.71
CA LEU A 90 -10.00 15.48 3.79
C LEU A 90 -10.40 16.04 2.42
N ARG A 91 -9.64 15.72 1.36
CA ARG A 91 -9.93 16.17 -0.01
C ARG A 91 -10.97 15.31 -0.73
N LEU A 92 -11.00 14.02 -0.44
CA LEU A 92 -11.85 13.04 -1.13
C LEU A 92 -13.11 12.69 -0.34
N ASN A 93 -13.21 13.14 0.92
CA ASN A 93 -14.29 12.77 1.85
C ASN A 93 -14.47 11.24 1.99
N ARG A 94 -13.37 10.50 1.92
CA ARG A 94 -13.31 9.04 2.02
C ARG A 94 -11.99 8.62 2.63
N ASP A 95 -12.00 7.55 3.42
CA ASP A 95 -10.82 7.00 4.08
C ASP A 95 -10.05 6.04 3.16
N LEU A 96 -8.73 6.11 3.19
CA LEU A 96 -7.87 5.17 2.50
C LEU A 96 -7.73 3.89 3.30
N PHE A 97 -7.91 2.77 2.64
CA PHE A 97 -7.87 1.44 3.22
C PHE A 97 -6.71 0.63 2.61
N PHE A 98 -5.75 0.21 3.45
CA PHE A 98 -4.48 -0.36 3.01
C PHE A 98 -4.39 -1.88 3.13
N GLU A 99 -5.40 -2.56 3.67
CA GLU A 99 -5.36 -4.02 3.84
C GLU A 99 -5.25 -4.78 2.50
N HIS A 100 -5.71 -4.15 1.40
CA HIS A 100 -5.60 -4.69 0.05
C HIS A 100 -4.36 -4.19 -0.73
N MET A 101 -3.48 -3.46 -0.05
CA MET A 101 -2.24 -3.01 -0.65
C MET A 101 -1.36 -4.21 -1.04
N ARG A 102 -0.95 -4.27 -2.30
CA ARG A 102 -0.14 -5.37 -2.85
C ARG A 102 1.33 -5.01 -2.99
N VAL A 103 1.62 -3.75 -3.30
CA VAL A 103 2.99 -3.30 -3.57
C VAL A 103 3.25 -1.93 -2.96
N VAL A 104 4.43 -1.79 -2.35
CA VAL A 104 5.03 -0.51 -1.93
C VAL A 104 6.25 -0.25 -2.81
N VAL A 105 6.27 0.89 -3.47
CA VAL A 105 7.36 1.32 -4.34
C VAL A 105 7.99 2.56 -3.75
N ILE A 106 9.28 2.53 -3.46
CA ILE A 106 10.02 3.68 -2.93
C ILE A 106 10.95 4.19 -4.02
N GLY A 107 10.84 5.46 -4.36
CA GLY A 107 11.71 6.12 -5.33
C GLY A 107 13.16 6.18 -4.83
N GLU A 108 14.11 6.18 -5.76
CA GLU A 108 15.53 6.11 -5.48
C GLU A 108 16.01 7.25 -4.55
N ASP A 109 15.62 8.49 -4.84
CA ASP A 109 16.02 9.65 -4.02
C ASP A 109 15.46 9.56 -2.59
N ALA A 110 14.23 9.07 -2.43
CA ALA A 110 13.62 8.86 -1.12
C ALA A 110 14.38 7.76 -0.33
N ALA A 111 14.78 6.68 -1.00
CA ALA A 111 15.55 5.62 -0.39
C ALA A 111 16.99 6.05 -0.02
N ARG A 112 17.64 6.86 -0.86
CA ARG A 112 18.96 7.46 -0.56
C ARG A 112 18.89 8.47 0.59
N GLY A 113 17.81 9.23 0.69
CA GLY A 113 17.56 10.18 1.77
C GLY A 113 17.39 9.52 3.13
N GLY A 114 16.89 8.30 3.17
CA GLY A 114 16.75 7.49 4.37
C GLY A 114 15.36 6.90 4.57
N LEU A 115 15.34 5.63 4.90
CA LEU A 115 14.12 4.83 5.00
C LEU A 115 13.43 4.88 6.37
N LYS A 116 14.11 5.34 7.43
CA LYS A 116 13.59 5.27 8.81
C LYS A 116 12.21 5.92 8.95
N ASN A 117 12.06 7.14 8.42
CA ASN A 117 10.80 7.89 8.52
C ASN A 117 9.69 7.30 7.63
N ILE A 118 10.05 6.63 6.54
CA ILE A 118 9.13 5.92 5.66
C ILE A 118 8.63 4.63 6.32
N ILE A 119 9.55 3.89 6.93
CA ILE A 119 9.32 2.53 7.45
C ILE A 119 8.64 2.53 8.82
N ASN A 120 9.01 3.46 9.71
CA ASN A 120 8.45 3.50 11.06
C ASN A 120 6.91 3.50 11.10
N PRO A 121 6.19 4.28 10.27
CA PRO A 121 4.72 4.20 10.21
C PRO A 121 4.22 2.83 9.72
N LEU A 122 4.90 2.22 8.75
CA LEU A 122 4.53 0.90 8.21
C LEU A 122 4.70 -0.22 9.25
N ILE A 123 5.62 -0.06 10.21
CA ILE A 123 5.78 -1.01 11.31
C ILE A 123 4.69 -0.85 12.36
N ARG A 124 4.36 0.39 12.71
CA ARG A 124 3.49 0.71 13.86
C ARG A 124 2.00 0.55 13.58
N GLN A 125 1.60 0.69 12.32
CA GLN A 125 0.18 0.59 11.93
C GLN A 125 -0.15 -0.84 11.52
N THR A 126 -1.23 -1.37 12.07
CA THR A 126 -1.72 -2.72 11.76
C THR A 126 -2.48 -2.79 10.43
N GLU A 127 -2.88 -1.64 9.88
CA GLU A 127 -3.66 -1.53 8.65
C GLU A 127 -2.86 -1.91 7.39
N PHE A 128 -1.52 -1.88 7.46
CA PHE A 128 -0.68 -2.22 6.32
C PHE A 128 -0.50 -3.73 6.20
N ASN A 129 -0.85 -4.25 5.02
CA ASN A 129 -0.64 -5.65 4.70
C ASN A 129 0.87 -5.98 4.63
N ARG A 130 1.35 -6.79 5.56
CA ARG A 130 2.77 -7.17 5.62
C ARG A 130 3.21 -8.14 4.52
N ARG A 131 2.27 -8.76 3.82
CA ARG A 131 2.53 -9.61 2.65
C ARG A 131 2.67 -8.80 1.36
N SER A 132 2.46 -7.47 1.40
CA SER A 132 2.68 -6.60 0.25
C SER A 132 4.13 -6.70 -0.20
N ARG A 133 4.36 -6.69 -1.50
CA ARG A 133 5.71 -6.61 -2.07
C ARG A 133 6.30 -5.24 -1.81
N ILE A 134 7.62 -5.17 -1.67
CA ILE A 134 8.33 -3.91 -1.55
C ILE A 134 9.46 -3.86 -2.57
N ALA A 135 9.65 -2.70 -3.19
CA ALA A 135 10.71 -2.47 -4.16
C ALA A 135 11.26 -1.05 -4.11
N ILE A 136 12.52 -0.90 -4.50
CA ILE A 136 13.12 0.39 -4.81
C ILE A 136 13.00 0.62 -6.32
N CYS A 137 12.42 1.77 -6.68
CA CYS A 137 12.27 2.18 -8.07
C CYS A 137 13.49 3.00 -8.51
N GLU A 138 14.06 2.66 -9.65
CA GLU A 138 15.05 3.51 -10.32
C GLU A 138 14.39 4.84 -10.72
N GLY A 139 14.90 5.94 -10.18
CA GLY A 139 14.29 7.27 -10.31
C GLY A 139 13.05 7.41 -9.41
N LYS A 140 11.95 7.89 -9.98
CA LYS A 140 10.73 8.24 -9.23
C LYS A 140 9.70 7.10 -9.22
N ALA A 141 9.16 6.78 -8.04
CA ALA A 141 8.05 5.85 -7.88
C ALA A 141 6.78 6.29 -8.65
N LYS A 142 6.59 7.60 -8.82
CA LYS A 142 5.50 8.15 -9.64
C LYS A 142 5.45 7.55 -11.04
N LYS A 143 6.58 7.27 -11.67
CA LYS A 143 6.63 6.67 -13.01
C LYS A 143 5.96 5.30 -13.05
N VAL A 144 6.16 4.47 -12.02
CA VAL A 144 5.47 3.18 -11.88
C VAL A 144 3.95 3.37 -11.77
N MET A 145 3.51 4.43 -11.08
CA MET A 145 2.10 4.74 -10.95
C MET A 145 1.44 5.23 -12.25
N GLU A 146 2.22 5.74 -13.20
CA GLU A 146 1.74 6.25 -14.48
C GLU A 146 1.63 5.15 -15.55
N ILE A 147 2.29 4.00 -15.35
CA ILE A 147 2.22 2.86 -16.26
C ILE A 147 0.78 2.37 -16.38
N ASN A 148 0.35 2.09 -17.59
CA ASN A 148 -0.94 1.50 -17.88
C ASN A 148 -0.75 0.14 -18.56
N PRO A 149 -0.64 -0.95 -17.80
CA PRO A 149 -0.38 -2.28 -18.35
C PRO A 149 -1.57 -2.72 -19.21
N TRP A 150 -1.28 -3.37 -20.32
CA TRP A 150 -2.29 -3.89 -21.24
C TRP A 150 -2.75 -5.31 -20.88
N THR A 151 -2.00 -6.01 -20.03
CA THR A 151 -2.26 -7.41 -19.66
C THR A 151 -3.27 -7.56 -18.54
N GLU A 152 -3.39 -6.56 -17.66
CA GLU A 152 -4.24 -6.62 -16.47
C GLU A 152 -5.08 -5.35 -16.31
N LYS A 153 -6.31 -5.51 -15.81
CA LYS A 153 -7.20 -4.36 -15.55
C LYS A 153 -6.72 -3.48 -14.41
N LEU A 154 -6.10 -4.09 -13.40
CA LEU A 154 -5.57 -3.40 -12.23
C LEU A 154 -4.04 -3.41 -12.23
N LYS A 155 -3.44 -2.25 -12.03
CA LYS A 155 -1.98 -2.12 -11.90
C LYS A 155 -1.41 -2.97 -10.76
N SER A 156 -2.15 -3.12 -9.67
CA SER A 156 -1.75 -3.95 -8.53
C SER A 156 -1.71 -5.44 -8.87
N GLU A 157 -2.64 -5.93 -9.68
CA GLU A 157 -2.64 -7.30 -10.20
C GLU A 157 -1.49 -7.53 -11.17
N TYR A 158 -1.26 -6.58 -12.08
CA TYR A 158 -0.11 -6.60 -12.97
C TYR A 158 1.21 -6.70 -12.20
N MET A 159 1.43 -5.86 -11.20
CA MET A 159 2.65 -5.91 -10.39
C MET A 159 2.77 -7.25 -9.67
N GLU A 160 1.70 -7.78 -9.13
CA GLU A 160 1.70 -9.08 -8.45
C GLU A 160 2.01 -10.23 -9.42
N SER A 161 1.40 -10.23 -10.63
CA SER A 161 1.65 -11.25 -11.64
C SER A 161 3.11 -11.28 -12.11
N ILE A 162 3.75 -10.12 -12.24
CA ILE A 162 5.19 -10.05 -12.52
C ILE A 162 5.99 -10.71 -11.39
N TYR A 163 5.73 -10.38 -10.14
CA TYR A 163 6.42 -11.00 -9.01
C TYR A 163 6.22 -12.52 -8.99
N ALA A 164 5.02 -13.00 -9.28
CA ALA A 164 4.73 -14.43 -9.34
C ALA A 164 5.45 -15.15 -10.49
N SER A 165 5.53 -14.51 -11.67
CA SER A 165 6.16 -15.11 -12.87
C SER A 165 7.68 -15.09 -12.80
N VAL A 166 8.27 -14.04 -12.24
CA VAL A 166 9.73 -13.85 -12.18
C VAL A 166 10.36 -14.65 -11.03
N GLY A 167 9.58 -15.09 -10.03
CA GLY A 167 10.02 -15.98 -8.94
C GLY A 167 10.70 -17.26 -9.45
N LEU A 168 10.37 -17.69 -10.65
CA LEU A 168 11.00 -18.84 -11.32
C LEU A 168 12.37 -18.55 -11.94
N SER A 169 12.75 -17.27 -12.11
CA SER A 169 13.96 -16.87 -12.86
C SER A 169 15.20 -16.68 -12.00
N GLY A 170 15.06 -16.56 -10.68
CA GLY A 170 16.19 -16.30 -9.75
C GLY A 170 16.91 -14.96 -9.97
N LYS A 171 16.38 -14.04 -10.78
CA LYS A 171 17.03 -12.79 -11.17
C LYS A 171 16.77 -11.63 -10.25
N PHE A 172 15.98 -11.80 -9.20
CA PHE A 172 15.63 -10.73 -8.25
C PHE A 172 15.40 -11.31 -6.84
N ILE A 173 15.34 -10.42 -5.87
CA ILE A 173 15.09 -10.80 -4.47
C ILE A 173 13.60 -10.62 -4.19
N GLU A 174 12.92 -11.74 -3.96
CA GLU A 174 11.51 -11.73 -3.58
C GLU A 174 11.39 -11.51 -2.08
N LEU A 175 11.01 -10.29 -1.69
CA LEU A 175 10.72 -9.95 -0.30
C LEU A 175 9.33 -9.35 -0.19
N ASP A 176 8.61 -9.74 0.84
CA ASP A 176 7.46 -9.00 1.30
C ASP A 176 7.87 -7.89 2.28
N LEU A 177 6.93 -7.00 2.58
CA LEU A 177 7.15 -5.89 3.51
C LEU A 177 7.55 -6.40 4.90
N GLY A 178 6.98 -7.51 5.36
CA GLY A 178 7.28 -8.10 6.65
C GLY A 178 8.71 -8.62 6.73
N ASP A 179 9.19 -9.31 5.69
CA ASP A 179 10.56 -9.81 5.59
C ASP A 179 11.57 -8.67 5.52
N PHE A 180 11.27 -7.66 4.70
CA PHE A 180 12.07 -6.46 4.59
C PHE A 180 12.22 -5.74 5.93
N LEU A 181 11.11 -5.55 6.65
CA LEU A 181 11.10 -4.91 7.96
C LEU A 181 11.88 -5.72 9.00
N ARG A 182 11.72 -7.05 8.99
CA ARG A 182 12.51 -7.95 9.85
C ARG A 182 14.00 -7.87 9.54
N GLY A 183 14.36 -7.89 8.26
CA GLY A 183 15.75 -7.76 7.80
C GLY A 183 16.38 -6.45 8.28
N LEU A 184 15.71 -5.33 8.08
CA LEU A 184 16.18 -4.04 8.56
C LEU A 184 16.35 -3.97 10.08
N HIS A 185 15.44 -4.59 10.83
CA HIS A 185 15.49 -4.58 12.29
C HIS A 185 16.61 -5.50 12.82
N SER A 186 16.67 -6.75 12.34
CA SER A 186 17.63 -7.75 12.81
C SER A 186 19.07 -7.43 12.40
N GLN A 187 19.26 -6.77 11.25
CA GLN A 187 20.58 -6.45 10.67
C GLN A 187 20.96 -4.96 10.80
N LYS A 188 20.39 -4.27 11.80
CA LYS A 188 20.73 -2.87 12.12
C LYS A 188 20.62 -1.92 10.92
N GLY A 189 19.61 -2.12 10.07
CA GLY A 189 19.37 -1.25 8.92
C GLY A 189 20.01 -1.73 7.61
N ASN A 190 20.52 -2.95 7.56
CA ASN A 190 21.13 -3.53 6.37
C ASN A 190 20.23 -4.62 5.78
N THR A 191 19.95 -4.58 4.49
CA THR A 191 19.20 -5.63 3.79
C THR A 191 19.30 -5.43 2.28
N LEU A 192 18.83 -6.41 1.55
CA LEU A 192 18.64 -6.31 0.11
C LEU A 192 17.13 -6.20 -0.17
N VAL A 193 16.76 -5.56 -1.27
CA VAL A 193 15.36 -5.44 -1.70
C VAL A 193 15.32 -5.45 -3.23
N SER A 194 14.18 -5.88 -3.81
CA SER A 194 14.04 -5.90 -5.27
C SER A 194 14.15 -4.50 -5.85
N LYS A 195 14.84 -4.41 -7.00
CA LYS A 195 14.93 -3.21 -7.81
C LYS A 195 13.92 -3.28 -8.95
N ILE A 196 13.22 -2.20 -9.21
CA ILE A 196 12.31 -2.07 -10.35
C ILE A 196 12.71 -0.87 -11.21
N THR A 197 12.61 -1.05 -12.52
CA THR A 197 12.85 -0.01 -13.51
C THR A 197 11.57 0.18 -14.33
N PRO A 198 10.93 1.36 -14.26
CA PRO A 198 9.75 1.65 -15.06
C PRO A 198 10.16 1.95 -16.51
N ASP A 199 9.44 1.35 -17.45
CA ASP A 199 9.46 1.70 -18.86
C ASP A 199 8.13 2.39 -19.24
N LYS A 200 7.89 2.69 -20.51
CA LYS A 200 6.70 3.42 -20.97
C LYS A 200 5.39 2.69 -20.67
N THR A 201 5.36 1.37 -20.85
CA THR A 201 4.14 0.54 -20.70
C THR A 201 4.32 -0.61 -19.72
N GLU A 202 5.53 -0.86 -19.24
CA GLU A 202 5.90 -2.05 -18.50
C GLU A 202 6.79 -1.70 -17.31
N VAL A 203 6.89 -2.63 -16.38
CA VAL A 203 7.85 -2.59 -15.27
C VAL A 203 8.81 -3.75 -15.43
N ASN A 204 10.09 -3.46 -15.42
CA ASN A 204 11.11 -4.47 -15.34
C ASN A 204 11.51 -4.67 -13.86
N ILE A 205 11.38 -5.91 -13.37
CA ILE A 205 11.86 -6.29 -12.04
C ILE A 205 13.16 -7.08 -12.23
N GLY A 206 14.26 -6.54 -11.75
CA GLY A 206 15.55 -7.21 -11.89
C GLY A 206 16.63 -6.58 -11.00
N GLY A 207 17.50 -7.45 -10.48
CA GLY A 207 18.56 -7.05 -9.58
C GLY A 207 18.10 -6.80 -8.15
N ALA A 208 19.03 -6.31 -7.35
CA ALA A 208 18.84 -6.01 -5.95
C ALA A 208 19.35 -4.60 -5.64
N ALA A 209 18.57 -3.86 -4.88
CA ALA A 209 19.00 -2.62 -4.26
C ALA A 209 19.61 -2.94 -2.89
N VAL A 210 20.79 -2.40 -2.63
CA VAL A 210 21.54 -2.61 -1.37
C VAL A 210 21.19 -1.50 -0.40
N ILE A 211 20.59 -1.88 0.72
CA ILE A 211 20.28 -0.96 1.81
C ILE A 211 21.35 -1.14 2.90
N LYS A 212 21.97 -0.04 3.29
CA LYS A 212 22.93 0.03 4.40
C LYS A 212 22.57 1.22 5.30
N ASP A 213 22.55 0.97 6.61
CA ASP A 213 22.19 1.98 7.61
C ASP A 213 20.87 2.72 7.28
N PHE A 214 19.87 1.97 6.84
CA PHE A 214 18.56 2.49 6.38
C PHE A 214 18.63 3.42 5.17
N ARG A 215 19.64 3.31 4.31
CA ARG A 215 19.78 4.12 3.08
C ARG A 215 20.14 3.23 1.90
N LEU A 216 19.64 3.60 0.75
CA LEU A 216 20.07 3.00 -0.51
C LEU A 216 21.52 3.41 -0.80
N VAL A 217 22.38 2.42 -1.04
CA VAL A 217 23.80 2.64 -1.36
C VAL A 217 24.22 2.08 -2.71
N GLY A 218 23.46 1.11 -3.27
CA GLY A 218 23.76 0.49 -4.56
C GLY A 218 22.59 -0.34 -5.10
#